data_7c7c39c8842df4abdc1dbc27f0a67a08
#
_entry.id   7c7c39c8842df4abdc1dbc27f0a67a08
#
_cell.length_a   1.000
_cell.length_b   1.000
_cell.length_c   1.000
_cell.angle_alpha   90.00
_cell.angle_beta   90.00
_cell.angle_gamma   90.00
#
_symmetry.space_group_name_H-M   'P 1'
#
loop_
_entity.id
_entity.type
_entity.pdbx_description
1 polymer ?
#
loop_
_entity_poly.entity_id
_entity_poly.type
_entity_poly.pdbx_seq_one_letter_code
_entity_poly.pdbx_strand_id
1 'polypeptide(L)'
;MKKKTKKIQKDSFNNVIHDLNKNSVKIDNIRDKIFKRFKFNINRNRKLKIIHISNFGQRQANRLYNISIAKKISNGLIRNGHDVINVSDRDVVRLNRGLKNFNKGSDYLNTLLLDTIDNYKPDAMILGHVNNLHEKTLEIAKDKYKNLKISQWFEDNLSKNGPDPITNKKNFLKYIDYLDHSFVTSDP
;
A
#
# COMPACT_ATOMS: atom_id res chain seq x y z
N MET A 1 47.48 -1.82 2.36
CA MET A 1 46.20 -1.11 2.35
C MET A 1 44.95 -2.02 2.29
N LYS A 2 44.93 -3.15 1.53
CA LYS A 2 43.71 -4.00 1.35
C LYS A 2 43.19 -4.73 2.61
N LYS A 3 44.01 -5.01 3.62
CA LYS A 3 43.57 -5.67 4.86
C LYS A 3 42.80 -4.76 5.84
N LYS A 4 43.09 -3.45 5.85
CA LYS A 4 42.45 -2.48 6.73
C LYS A 4 41.01 -2.18 6.28
N THR A 5 40.78 -2.10 4.96
CA THR A 5 39.47 -1.83 4.35
C THR A 5 38.48 -2.98 4.59
N LYS A 6 38.93 -4.25 4.51
CA LYS A 6 38.08 -5.41 4.78
C LYS A 6 37.65 -5.52 6.25
N LYS A 7 38.48 -5.10 7.20
CA LYS A 7 38.15 -5.11 8.62
C LYS A 7 37.08 -4.04 8.95
N ILE A 8 37.23 -2.83 8.40
CA ILE A 8 36.28 -1.74 8.59
C ILE A 8 34.88 -2.09 8.02
N GLN A 9 34.83 -2.75 6.84
CA GLN A 9 33.55 -3.20 6.28
C GLN A 9 32.86 -4.29 7.12
N LYS A 10 33.65 -5.22 7.70
CA LYS A 10 33.10 -6.30 8.55
C LYS A 10 32.59 -5.77 9.88
N ASP A 11 33.28 -4.81 10.48
CA ASP A 11 32.87 -4.19 11.74
C ASP A 11 31.63 -3.31 11.55
N SER A 12 31.51 -2.59 10.43
CA SER A 12 30.30 -1.82 10.10
C SER A 12 29.08 -2.73 9.85
N PHE A 13 29.28 -3.88 9.18
CA PHE A 13 28.21 -4.84 8.92
C PHE A 13 27.72 -5.52 10.22
N ASN A 14 28.62 -5.88 11.12
CA ASN A 14 28.28 -6.44 12.42
C ASN A 14 27.53 -5.43 13.31
N ASN A 15 27.90 -4.14 13.25
CA ASN A 15 27.18 -3.08 13.95
C ASN A 15 25.76 -2.89 13.41
N VAL A 16 25.57 -2.95 12.08
CA VAL A 16 24.24 -2.89 11.46
C VAL A 16 23.37 -4.07 11.89
N ILE A 17 23.93 -5.31 11.94
CA ILE A 17 23.18 -6.49 12.40
C ILE A 17 22.84 -6.37 13.89
N HIS A 18 23.76 -5.88 14.72
CA HIS A 18 23.51 -5.66 16.14
C HIS A 18 22.42 -4.61 16.37
N ASP A 19 22.40 -3.54 15.57
CA ASP A 19 21.37 -2.49 15.63
C ASP A 19 20.02 -2.99 15.10
N LEU A 20 20.00 -3.85 14.06
CA LEU A 20 18.79 -4.50 13.57
C LEU A 20 18.19 -5.44 14.62
N ASN A 21 19.01 -6.21 15.33
CA ASN A 21 18.56 -7.09 16.41
C ASN A 21 18.07 -6.31 17.64
N LYS A 22 18.72 -5.20 17.97
CA LYS A 22 18.27 -4.27 19.03
C LYS A 22 16.96 -3.56 18.65
N ASN A 23 16.76 -3.28 17.37
CA ASN A 23 15.56 -2.65 16.85
C ASN A 23 14.38 -3.63 16.73
N SER A 24 14.61 -4.94 16.55
CA SER A 24 13.52 -5.94 16.55
C SER A 24 12.77 -5.94 17.89
N VAL A 25 13.50 -5.89 19.01
CA VAL A 25 12.90 -5.79 20.36
C VAL A 25 12.15 -4.46 20.55
N LYS A 26 12.64 -3.37 19.93
CA LYS A 26 11.90 -2.08 19.93
C LYS A 26 10.64 -2.11 19.09
N ILE A 27 10.66 -2.82 17.95
CA ILE A 27 9.50 -2.95 17.05
C ILE A 27 8.37 -3.72 17.74
N ASP A 28 8.67 -4.79 18.46
CA ASP A 28 7.66 -5.53 19.22
C ASP A 28 7.09 -4.70 20.37
N ASN A 29 7.91 -3.93 21.07
CA ASN A 29 7.47 -2.97 22.08
C ASN A 29 6.59 -1.84 21.49
N ILE A 30 6.92 -1.36 20.29
CA ILE A 30 6.11 -0.35 19.58
C ILE A 30 4.78 -0.95 19.14
N ARG A 31 4.79 -2.17 18.59
CA ARG A 31 3.57 -2.90 18.22
C ARG A 31 2.66 -3.06 19.43
N ASP A 32 3.17 -3.53 20.55
CA ASP A 32 2.38 -3.72 21.77
C ASP A 32 1.82 -2.40 22.32
N LYS A 33 2.57 -1.32 22.25
CA LYS A 33 2.10 0.04 22.60
C LYS A 33 0.99 0.52 21.66
N ILE A 34 1.13 0.30 20.36
CA ILE A 34 0.13 0.63 19.35
C ILE A 34 -1.15 -0.18 19.61
N PHE A 35 -1.05 -1.49 19.82
CA PHE A 35 -2.20 -2.35 20.10
C PHE A 35 -2.92 -1.97 21.41
N LYS A 36 -2.17 -1.65 22.46
CA LYS A 36 -2.75 -1.16 23.74
C LYS A 36 -3.45 0.19 23.57
N ARG A 37 -2.89 1.11 22.77
CA ARG A 37 -3.45 2.45 22.55
C ARG A 37 -4.76 2.42 21.74
N PHE A 38 -4.87 1.52 20.78
CA PHE A 38 -6.06 1.43 19.93
C PHE A 38 -7.19 0.59 20.51
N LYS A 39 -7.02 -0.05 21.68
CA LYS A 39 -8.03 -0.93 22.34
C LYS A 39 -8.69 -1.93 21.37
N PHE A 40 -7.99 -2.32 20.31
CA PHE A 40 -8.51 -3.31 19.38
C PHE A 40 -8.39 -4.70 19.97
N ASN A 41 -9.51 -5.37 20.14
CA ASN A 41 -9.56 -6.81 20.37
C ASN A 41 -9.26 -7.51 19.04
N ILE A 42 -8.00 -7.42 18.57
CA ILE A 42 -7.61 -8.01 17.30
C ILE A 42 -7.38 -9.49 17.54
N ASN A 43 -8.28 -10.30 17.01
CA ASN A 43 -7.97 -11.71 16.82
C ASN A 43 -6.86 -11.81 15.75
N ARG A 44 -5.59 -11.89 16.20
CA ARG A 44 -4.40 -11.96 15.34
C ARG A 44 -4.42 -13.16 14.38
N ASN A 45 -5.27 -14.14 14.63
CA ASN A 45 -5.43 -15.33 13.80
C ASN A 45 -6.52 -15.18 12.73
N ARG A 46 -7.23 -14.04 12.70
CA ARG A 46 -8.27 -13.83 11.69
C ARG A 46 -7.64 -13.61 10.31
N LYS A 47 -7.91 -14.50 9.40
CA LYS A 47 -7.61 -14.32 7.99
C LYS A 47 -8.60 -13.33 7.38
N LEU A 48 -8.08 -12.34 6.67
CA LEU A 48 -8.87 -11.31 6.00
C LEU A 48 -8.85 -11.52 4.50
N LYS A 49 -9.97 -11.18 3.86
CA LYS A 49 -10.06 -11.00 2.40
C LYS A 49 -9.72 -9.55 2.09
N ILE A 50 -8.68 -9.33 1.31
CA ILE A 50 -8.13 -8.00 1.05
C ILE A 50 -8.07 -7.73 -0.45
N ILE A 51 -8.57 -6.58 -0.88
CA ILE A 51 -8.27 -6.04 -2.21
C ILE A 51 -7.15 -5.01 -2.06
N HIS A 52 -6.02 -5.25 -2.69
CA HIS A 52 -4.91 -4.30 -2.74
C HIS A 52 -4.84 -3.65 -4.11
N ILE A 53 -5.15 -2.36 -4.17
CA ILE A 53 -5.15 -1.56 -5.40
C ILE A 53 -3.92 -0.66 -5.40
N SER A 54 -3.09 -0.77 -6.41
CA SER A 54 -1.90 0.07 -6.54
C SER A 54 -1.33 0.03 -7.95
N ASN A 55 -0.37 0.88 -8.24
CA ASN A 55 0.42 0.77 -9.45
C ASN A 55 1.44 -0.38 -9.31
N PHE A 56 1.11 -1.56 -9.78
CA PHE A 56 2.04 -2.70 -9.78
C PHE A 56 3.04 -2.64 -10.95
N GLY A 57 2.72 -1.95 -12.03
CA GLY A 57 3.61 -1.77 -13.18
C GLY A 57 3.93 -3.07 -13.93
N GLN A 58 3.00 -4.00 -13.99
CA GLN A 58 3.17 -5.34 -14.58
C GLN A 58 3.53 -5.32 -16.07
N ARG A 59 3.09 -4.27 -16.79
CA ARG A 59 3.28 -4.14 -18.23
C ARG A 59 4.49 -3.32 -18.67
N GLN A 60 5.25 -2.79 -17.74
CA GLN A 60 6.46 -2.04 -18.08
C GLN A 60 7.65 -2.98 -18.12
N ALA A 61 8.16 -3.27 -19.32
CA ALA A 61 9.29 -4.17 -19.55
C ALA A 61 10.54 -3.83 -18.70
N ASN A 62 10.74 -2.56 -18.39
CA ASN A 62 11.92 -2.08 -17.67
C ASN A 62 11.67 -1.93 -16.15
N ARG A 63 10.49 -2.30 -15.63
CA ARG A 63 10.22 -2.24 -14.19
C ARG A 63 10.41 -3.60 -13.55
N LEU A 64 11.17 -3.59 -12.48
CA LEU A 64 11.38 -4.77 -11.64
C LEU A 64 10.14 -4.96 -10.75
N TYR A 65 9.06 -5.48 -11.34
CA TYR A 65 7.77 -5.73 -10.70
C TYR A 65 7.89 -6.40 -9.32
N ASN A 66 8.77 -7.41 -9.22
CA ASN A 66 8.92 -8.18 -7.99
C ASN A 66 9.54 -7.42 -6.82
N ILE A 67 10.20 -6.28 -7.07
CA ILE A 67 10.80 -5.44 -6.04
C ILE A 67 10.00 -4.17 -5.75
N SER A 68 8.87 -3.95 -6.45
CA SER A 68 8.00 -2.80 -6.18
C SER A 68 7.45 -2.85 -4.76
N ILE A 69 7.25 -1.69 -4.15
CA ILE A 69 6.69 -1.58 -2.79
C ILE A 69 5.31 -2.22 -2.74
N ALA A 70 4.45 -1.96 -3.74
CA ALA A 70 3.14 -2.57 -3.86
C ALA A 70 3.21 -4.11 -3.77
N LYS A 71 4.15 -4.72 -4.53
CA LYS A 71 4.32 -6.19 -4.50
C LYS A 71 4.85 -6.70 -3.16
N LYS A 72 5.76 -5.96 -2.52
CA LYS A 72 6.27 -6.32 -1.19
C LYS A 72 5.16 -6.30 -0.13
N ILE A 73 4.28 -5.28 -0.16
CA ILE A 73 3.13 -5.19 0.72
C ILE A 73 2.18 -6.36 0.50
N SER A 74 1.80 -6.65 -0.75
CA SER A 74 0.95 -7.81 -1.07
C SER A 74 1.55 -9.13 -0.57
N ASN A 75 2.85 -9.34 -0.81
CA ASN A 75 3.54 -10.53 -0.33
C ASN A 75 3.56 -10.62 1.21
N GLY A 76 3.70 -9.48 1.90
CA GLY A 76 3.61 -9.41 3.35
C GLY A 76 2.23 -9.81 3.86
N LEU A 77 1.17 -9.31 3.24
CA LEU A 77 -0.21 -9.67 3.57
C LEU A 77 -0.47 -11.18 3.38
N ILE A 78 -0.05 -11.74 2.24
CA ILE A 78 -0.19 -13.18 1.95
C ILE A 78 0.58 -14.03 2.96
N ARG A 79 1.82 -13.64 3.32
CA ARG A 79 2.62 -14.36 4.32
C ARG A 79 2.01 -14.32 5.72
N ASN A 80 1.23 -13.28 6.03
CA ASN A 80 0.44 -13.20 7.25
C ASN A 80 -0.86 -14.02 7.18
N GLY A 81 -1.08 -14.79 6.10
CA GLY A 81 -2.21 -15.70 5.94
C GLY A 81 -3.48 -15.05 5.42
N HIS A 82 -3.41 -13.80 4.94
CA HIS A 82 -4.56 -13.14 4.33
C HIS A 82 -4.76 -13.61 2.88
N ASP A 83 -6.00 -13.58 2.43
CA ASP A 83 -6.37 -13.79 1.03
C ASP A 83 -6.36 -12.42 0.31
N VAL A 84 -5.55 -12.28 -0.76
CA VAL A 84 -5.26 -10.98 -1.38
C VAL A 84 -5.49 -10.99 -2.87
N ILE A 85 -6.41 -10.14 -3.33
CA ILE A 85 -6.58 -9.80 -4.74
C ILE A 85 -5.82 -8.49 -5.04
N ASN A 86 -4.91 -8.56 -6.01
CA ASN A 86 -4.18 -7.39 -6.48
C ASN A 86 -4.84 -6.77 -7.72
N VAL A 87 -5.14 -5.48 -7.65
CA VAL A 87 -5.65 -4.71 -8.79
C VAL A 87 -4.63 -3.65 -9.19
N SER A 88 -4.06 -3.76 -10.39
CA SER A 88 -3.12 -2.76 -10.91
C SER A 88 -3.88 -1.67 -11.65
N ASP A 89 -4.03 -0.50 -11.01
CA ASP A 89 -4.83 0.60 -11.55
C ASP A 89 -4.38 1.03 -12.95
N ARG A 90 -3.10 1.32 -13.11
CA ARG A 90 -2.54 1.82 -14.38
C ARG A 90 -2.52 0.75 -15.48
N ASP A 91 -2.28 -0.51 -15.12
CA ASP A 91 -2.25 -1.58 -16.11
C ASP A 91 -3.66 -1.91 -16.63
N VAL A 92 -4.67 -1.92 -15.75
CA VAL A 92 -6.08 -2.09 -16.13
C VAL A 92 -6.53 -0.96 -17.05
N VAL A 93 -6.24 0.30 -16.69
CA VAL A 93 -6.58 1.47 -17.50
C VAL A 93 -5.93 1.40 -18.88
N ARG A 94 -4.63 1.08 -18.94
CA ARG A 94 -3.90 0.97 -20.22
C ARG A 94 -4.44 -0.12 -21.12
N LEU A 95 -4.89 -1.25 -20.55
CA LEU A 95 -5.46 -2.36 -21.30
C LEU A 95 -6.79 -2.01 -21.96
N ASN A 96 -7.58 -1.20 -21.27
CA ASN A 96 -8.98 -0.96 -21.60
C ASN A 96 -9.25 0.46 -22.15
N ARG A 97 -8.20 1.29 -22.30
CA ARG A 97 -8.35 2.61 -22.94
C ARG A 97 -8.69 2.48 -24.43
N GLY A 98 -9.68 3.24 -24.87
CA GLY A 98 -9.98 3.36 -26.29
C GLY A 98 -8.98 4.27 -27.02
N LEU A 99 -8.84 4.09 -28.33
CA LEU A 99 -8.00 4.95 -29.18
C LEU A 99 -8.47 6.43 -29.18
N LYS A 100 -9.79 6.66 -29.07
CA LYS A 100 -10.41 7.99 -29.10
C LYS A 100 -10.97 8.46 -27.74
N ASN A 101 -11.05 7.55 -26.75
CA ASN A 101 -11.60 7.87 -25.42
C ASN A 101 -10.69 7.30 -24.32
N PHE A 102 -9.83 8.18 -23.82
CA PHE A 102 -8.86 7.81 -22.77
C PHE A 102 -9.54 7.51 -21.42
N ASN A 103 -10.73 8.05 -21.15
CA ASN A 103 -11.46 7.82 -19.90
C ASN A 103 -12.07 6.43 -19.81
N LYS A 104 -12.30 5.76 -20.96
CA LYS A 104 -12.89 4.41 -21.00
C LYS A 104 -12.15 3.40 -20.12
N GLY A 105 -10.83 3.49 -20.05
CA GLY A 105 -10.02 2.61 -19.20
C GLY A 105 -10.22 2.87 -17.70
N SER A 106 -10.40 4.13 -17.31
CA SER A 106 -10.70 4.49 -15.92
C SER A 106 -12.11 4.03 -15.53
N ASP A 107 -13.10 4.25 -16.38
CA ASP A 107 -14.47 3.77 -16.15
C ASP A 107 -14.51 2.26 -16.00
N TYR A 108 -13.78 1.53 -16.86
CA TYR A 108 -13.66 0.08 -16.77
C TYR A 108 -13.02 -0.36 -15.44
N LEU A 109 -11.93 0.29 -15.00
CA LEU A 109 -11.30 0.01 -13.71
C LEU A 109 -12.29 0.13 -12.56
N ASN A 110 -13.09 1.20 -12.57
CA ASN A 110 -14.01 1.49 -11.47
C ASN A 110 -15.18 0.50 -11.45
N THR A 111 -15.71 0.11 -12.60
CA THR A 111 -16.72 -0.95 -12.74
C THR A 111 -16.14 -2.30 -12.27
N LEU A 112 -14.98 -2.69 -12.79
CA LEU A 112 -14.29 -3.92 -12.39
C LEU A 112 -14.08 -4.00 -10.87
N LEU A 113 -13.73 -2.87 -10.24
CA LEU A 113 -13.52 -2.83 -8.80
C LEU A 113 -14.82 -3.07 -8.03
N LEU A 114 -15.92 -2.43 -8.42
CA LEU A 114 -17.24 -2.64 -7.79
C LEU A 114 -17.70 -4.09 -7.96
N ASP A 115 -17.55 -4.67 -9.15
CA ASP A 115 -17.87 -6.07 -9.41
C ASP A 115 -16.99 -7.02 -8.57
N THR A 116 -15.71 -6.68 -8.42
CA THR A 116 -14.79 -7.44 -7.57
C THR A 116 -15.20 -7.40 -6.12
N ILE A 117 -15.59 -6.22 -5.61
CA ILE A 117 -16.09 -6.07 -4.24
C ILE A 117 -17.37 -6.89 -4.04
N ASP A 118 -18.29 -6.83 -5.00
CA ASP A 118 -19.56 -7.55 -4.95
C ASP A 118 -19.38 -9.07 -4.89
N ASN A 119 -18.46 -9.60 -5.68
CA ASN A 119 -18.21 -11.04 -5.76
C ASN A 119 -17.31 -11.55 -4.63
N TYR A 120 -16.26 -10.82 -4.32
CA TYR A 120 -15.24 -11.24 -3.36
C TYR A 120 -15.63 -10.95 -1.90
N LYS A 121 -16.41 -9.88 -1.67
CA LYS A 121 -16.83 -9.39 -0.34
C LYS A 121 -15.64 -9.23 0.59
N PRO A 122 -14.72 -8.29 0.29
CA PRO A 122 -13.51 -8.09 1.08
C PRO A 122 -13.81 -7.55 2.49
N ASP A 123 -12.99 -7.92 3.45
CA ASP A 123 -12.96 -7.29 4.78
C ASP A 123 -12.27 -5.92 4.73
N ALA A 124 -11.27 -5.80 3.85
CA ALA A 124 -10.49 -4.57 3.71
C ALA A 124 -10.09 -4.28 2.26
N MET A 125 -9.94 -3.00 1.97
CA MET A 125 -9.36 -2.50 0.74
C MET A 125 -8.17 -1.62 1.08
N ILE A 126 -7.04 -1.84 0.41
CA ILE A 126 -5.80 -1.10 0.63
C ILE A 126 -5.44 -0.36 -0.66
N LEU A 127 -5.36 0.96 -0.58
CA LEU A 127 -4.98 1.83 -1.68
C LEU A 127 -3.49 2.16 -1.56
N GLY A 128 -2.73 1.92 -2.62
CA GLY A 128 -1.37 2.41 -2.75
C GLY A 128 -1.34 3.67 -3.64
N HIS A 129 -0.37 3.75 -4.55
CA HIS A 129 -0.34 4.80 -5.57
C HIS A 129 -1.44 4.58 -6.62
N VAL A 130 -2.61 5.11 -6.36
CA VAL A 130 -3.82 4.99 -7.20
C VAL A 130 -4.19 6.36 -7.73
N ASN A 131 -4.23 6.52 -9.06
CA ASN A 131 -4.55 7.80 -9.70
C ASN A 131 -5.87 7.77 -10.49
N ASN A 132 -6.30 6.58 -10.91
CA ASN A 132 -7.42 6.41 -11.85
C ASN A 132 -8.73 5.94 -11.18
N LEU A 133 -8.71 5.84 -9.86
CA LEU A 133 -9.92 5.51 -9.10
C LEU A 133 -10.79 6.76 -8.95
N HIS A 134 -12.09 6.60 -9.14
CA HIS A 134 -13.07 7.65 -8.90
C HIS A 134 -13.48 7.67 -7.43
N GLU A 135 -13.59 8.84 -6.84
CA GLU A 135 -14.08 9.02 -5.46
C GLU A 135 -15.48 8.41 -5.28
N LYS A 136 -16.34 8.59 -6.29
CA LYS A 136 -17.68 7.98 -6.33
C LYS A 136 -17.69 6.46 -6.16
N THR A 137 -16.64 5.78 -6.64
CA THR A 137 -16.50 4.32 -6.48
C THR A 137 -16.27 3.95 -5.02
N LEU A 138 -15.46 4.73 -4.30
CA LEU A 138 -15.24 4.52 -2.86
C LEU A 138 -16.49 4.83 -2.04
N GLU A 139 -17.20 5.89 -2.39
CA GLU A 139 -18.48 6.24 -1.79
C GLU A 139 -19.49 5.08 -1.91
N ILE A 140 -19.71 4.59 -3.14
CA ILE A 140 -20.62 3.45 -3.40
C ILE A 140 -20.17 2.21 -2.61
N ALA A 141 -18.86 1.92 -2.59
CA ALA A 141 -18.34 0.77 -1.86
C ALA A 141 -18.61 0.89 -0.34
N LYS A 142 -18.40 2.06 0.26
CA LYS A 142 -18.67 2.28 1.69
C LYS A 142 -20.16 2.27 2.00
N ASP A 143 -21.00 2.81 1.13
CA ASP A 143 -22.44 2.81 1.32
C ASP A 143 -23.04 1.41 1.28
N LYS A 144 -22.59 0.61 0.32
CA LYS A 144 -23.08 -0.76 0.13
C LYS A 144 -22.51 -1.75 1.15
N TYR A 145 -21.24 -1.58 1.55
CA TYR A 145 -20.52 -2.48 2.45
C TYR A 145 -20.04 -1.77 3.72
N LYS A 146 -20.94 -1.57 4.68
CA LYS A 146 -20.68 -0.82 5.92
C LYS A 146 -19.51 -1.37 6.76
N ASN A 147 -19.19 -2.66 6.63
CA ASN A 147 -18.07 -3.30 7.34
C ASN A 147 -16.75 -3.22 6.58
N LEU A 148 -16.74 -2.81 5.32
CA LEU A 148 -15.53 -2.68 4.52
C LEU A 148 -14.63 -1.59 5.10
N LYS A 149 -13.40 -1.96 5.44
CA LYS A 149 -12.37 -1.02 5.88
C LYS A 149 -11.50 -0.59 4.71
N ILE A 150 -11.36 0.71 4.52
CA ILE A 150 -10.55 1.28 3.45
C ILE A 150 -9.35 1.98 4.06
N SER A 151 -8.16 1.59 3.64
CA SER A 151 -6.89 2.17 4.10
C SER A 151 -6.03 2.59 2.92
N GLN A 152 -5.15 3.56 3.13
CA GLN A 152 -4.09 3.87 2.16
C GLN A 152 -2.71 3.76 2.78
N TRP A 153 -1.71 3.48 1.95
CA TRP A 153 -0.30 3.67 2.26
C TRP A 153 0.32 4.63 1.25
N PHE A 154 1.20 5.49 1.76
CA PHE A 154 1.81 6.54 0.94
C PHE A 154 3.26 6.73 1.38
N GLU A 155 4.20 6.44 0.46
CA GLU A 155 5.63 6.49 0.75
C GLU A 155 6.32 7.76 0.25
N ASP A 156 5.67 8.55 -0.61
CA ASP A 156 6.26 9.79 -1.09
C ASP A 156 6.35 10.84 0.03
N ASN A 157 7.39 11.65 -0.02
CA ASN A 157 7.64 12.66 1.00
C ASN A 157 6.55 13.75 0.98
N LEU A 158 5.91 13.97 2.12
CA LEU A 158 4.88 14.99 2.32
C LEU A 158 5.41 16.31 2.90
N SER A 159 6.70 16.36 3.26
CA SER A 159 7.29 17.57 3.82
C SER A 159 7.37 18.69 2.78
N LYS A 160 7.30 19.94 3.25
CA LYS A 160 7.38 21.14 2.38
C LYS A 160 8.68 21.23 1.58
N ASN A 161 9.75 20.64 2.10
CA ASN A 161 11.08 20.64 1.48
C ASN A 161 11.38 19.37 0.67
N GLY A 162 10.41 18.47 0.54
CA GLY A 162 10.55 17.25 -0.24
C GLY A 162 10.38 17.48 -1.75
N PRO A 163 10.68 16.47 -2.58
CA PRO A 163 10.36 16.53 -4.00
C PRO A 163 8.84 16.54 -4.20
N ASP A 164 8.36 17.40 -5.11
CA ASP A 164 6.94 17.49 -5.50
C ASP A 164 5.91 17.63 -4.35
N PRO A 165 6.13 18.49 -3.34
CA PRO A 165 5.30 18.52 -2.13
C PRO A 165 3.83 18.82 -2.43
N ILE A 166 3.54 19.65 -3.43
CA ILE A 166 2.18 20.02 -3.84
C ILE A 166 1.46 18.81 -4.44
N THR A 167 2.10 18.12 -5.37
CA THR A 167 1.54 16.95 -6.05
C THR A 167 1.34 15.80 -5.08
N ASN A 168 2.33 15.53 -4.23
CA ASN A 168 2.27 14.47 -3.23
C ASN A 168 1.14 14.73 -2.22
N LYS A 169 1.03 15.95 -1.69
CA LYS A 169 -0.06 16.33 -0.80
C LYS A 169 -1.43 16.18 -1.48
N LYS A 170 -1.58 16.65 -2.73
CA LYS A 170 -2.82 16.48 -3.50
C LYS A 170 -3.20 15.01 -3.66
N ASN A 171 -2.24 14.17 -4.03
CA ASN A 171 -2.48 12.74 -4.23
C ASN A 171 -2.82 12.03 -2.91
N PHE A 172 -2.14 12.38 -1.82
CA PHE A 172 -2.41 11.84 -0.50
C PHE A 172 -3.81 12.19 -0.01
N LEU A 173 -4.25 13.45 -0.19
CA LEU A 173 -5.54 13.92 0.30
C LEU A 173 -6.73 13.51 -0.58
N LYS A 174 -6.49 13.07 -1.82
CA LYS A 174 -7.54 12.79 -2.80
C LYS A 174 -8.66 11.89 -2.29
N TYR A 175 -8.33 10.90 -1.46
CA TYR A 175 -9.31 9.92 -0.98
C TYR A 175 -9.54 9.97 0.53
N ILE A 176 -8.98 10.97 1.21
CA ILE A 176 -8.89 10.99 2.69
C ILE A 176 -10.26 10.85 3.38
N ASP A 177 -11.31 11.43 2.81
CA ASP A 177 -12.66 11.39 3.38
C ASP A 177 -13.31 10.00 3.32
N TYR A 178 -12.77 9.10 2.49
CA TYR A 178 -13.28 7.74 2.35
C TYR A 178 -12.46 6.71 3.13
N LEU A 179 -11.38 7.14 3.79
CA LEU A 179 -10.44 6.23 4.45
C LEU A 179 -10.76 6.05 5.93
N ASP A 180 -10.57 4.83 6.41
CA ASP A 180 -10.56 4.54 7.85
C ASP A 180 -9.15 4.77 8.44
N HIS A 181 -8.08 4.53 7.65
CA HIS A 181 -6.69 4.69 8.08
C HIS A 181 -5.77 5.12 6.95
N SER A 182 -4.74 5.89 7.29
CA SER A 182 -3.65 6.26 6.38
C SER A 182 -2.30 5.93 7.01
N PHE A 183 -1.42 5.28 6.24
CA PHE A 183 -0.07 4.94 6.64
C PHE A 183 0.91 5.75 5.80
N VAL A 184 1.74 6.55 6.44
CA VAL A 184 2.75 7.38 5.81
C VAL A 184 4.14 7.04 6.33
N THR A 185 5.16 7.27 5.51
CA THR A 185 6.57 7.04 5.88
C THR A 185 7.27 8.32 6.34
N SER A 186 6.68 9.48 6.08
CA SER A 186 7.21 10.78 6.52
C SER A 186 6.57 11.20 7.83
N ASP A 187 7.35 11.86 8.67
CA ASP A 187 6.81 12.56 9.83
C ASP A 187 5.86 13.67 9.37
N PRO A 188 4.77 13.91 10.11
CA PRO A 188 3.78 14.93 9.78
C PRO A 188 4.34 16.34 9.88
#